data_a3d3129bd4b2c373168c85ebea21dd8b
#
_entry.id   a3d3129bd4b2c373168c85ebea21dd8b
#
_cell.length_a   1.000
_cell.length_b   1.000
_cell.length_c   1.000
_cell.angle_alpha   90.00
_cell.angle_beta   90.00
_cell.angle_gamma   90.00
#
_symmetry.space_group_name_H-M   'P 1'
#
loop_
_entity.id
_entity.type
_entity.pdbx_description
1 polymer ?
#
loop_
_entity_poly.entity_id
_entity_poly.type
_entity_poly.pdbx_seq_one_letter_code
_entity_poly.pdbx_strand_id
1 'polypeptide(L)'
;MNKRAARGLLCSLVLTLLTSQNQPKLKELFEKCKNGLQKPTDHDLYEVLRSYLYGFQDVYLFIDALDECVNVEEVLELVKLINGWRIRSCHLLVTSRKELPIVNSLRQLMPVEVDLTSTQVDEDIAKYIDHMLFSATELNTWNPNAKGLIKLTLMEKGKGM
;
A
#
# COMPACT_ATOMS: atom_id res chain seq x y z
N MET A 1 -8.65 23.15 0.20
CA MET A 1 -8.02 21.87 0.58
C MET A 1 -7.09 21.41 -0.53
N ASN A 2 -5.87 21.08 -0.22
CA ASN A 2 -4.83 20.81 -1.21
C ASN A 2 -4.81 19.29 -1.53
N LYS A 3 -5.57 18.83 -2.49
CA LYS A 3 -5.74 17.41 -2.92
C LYS A 3 -4.46 16.81 -3.58
N ARG A 4 -3.28 17.08 -3.02
CA ARG A 4 -2.01 16.69 -3.64
C ARG A 4 -1.63 15.23 -3.43
N ALA A 5 -1.96 14.65 -2.26
CA ALA A 5 -1.56 13.27 -1.92
C ALA A 5 -2.33 12.24 -2.74
N ALA A 6 -3.65 12.29 -2.75
CA ALA A 6 -4.49 11.37 -3.53
C ALA A 6 -4.25 11.52 -5.04
N ARG A 7 -4.04 12.76 -5.52
CA ARG A 7 -3.69 12.99 -6.92
C ARG A 7 -2.32 12.41 -7.28
N GLY A 8 -1.32 12.52 -6.38
CA GLY A 8 0.00 11.90 -6.57
C GLY A 8 -0.11 10.38 -6.70
N LEU A 9 -0.84 9.74 -5.79
CA LEU A 9 -1.11 8.30 -5.83
C LEU A 9 -1.87 7.90 -7.10
N LEU A 10 -2.91 8.65 -7.48
CA LEU A 10 -3.67 8.41 -8.70
C LEU A 10 -2.80 8.49 -9.95
N CYS A 11 -1.95 9.51 -10.06
CA CYS A 11 -0.99 9.62 -11.16
C CYS A 11 0.00 8.45 -11.17
N SER A 12 0.51 8.05 -10.00
CA SER A 12 1.42 6.91 -9.88
C SER A 12 0.77 5.60 -10.33
N LEU A 13 -0.46 5.32 -9.90
CA LEU A 13 -1.23 4.15 -10.33
C LEU A 13 -1.45 4.15 -11.84
N VAL A 14 -1.87 5.27 -12.42
CA VAL A 14 -2.04 5.39 -13.87
C VAL A 14 -0.72 5.13 -14.59
N LEU A 15 0.39 5.75 -14.16
CA LEU A 15 1.70 5.58 -14.78
C LEU A 15 2.21 4.13 -14.70
N THR A 16 2.03 3.46 -13.55
CA THR A 16 2.44 2.07 -13.38
C THR A 16 1.69 1.12 -14.31
N LEU A 17 0.39 1.33 -14.47
CA LEU A 17 -0.43 0.52 -15.37
C LEU A 17 -0.16 0.82 -16.85
N LEU A 18 0.37 2.00 -17.19
CA LEU A 18 0.72 2.41 -18.55
C LEU A 18 1.81 1.56 -19.18
N THR A 19 2.73 1.02 -18.39
CA THR A 19 3.87 0.25 -18.90
C THR A 19 3.49 -1.13 -19.44
N SER A 20 2.28 -1.59 -19.17
CA SER A 20 1.87 -2.98 -19.41
C SER A 20 0.93 -3.21 -20.58
N GLN A 21 0.36 -2.19 -21.24
CA GLN A 21 -0.62 -2.37 -22.31
C GLN A 21 -0.57 -1.29 -23.42
N ASN A 22 -1.08 -1.65 -24.62
CA ASN A 22 -1.29 -0.73 -25.74
C ASN A 22 -2.43 0.28 -25.40
N GLN A 23 -2.20 1.60 -25.57
CA GLN A 23 -2.84 2.60 -24.69
C GLN A 23 -3.72 3.62 -25.45
N PRO A 24 -4.88 3.23 -26.03
CA PRO A 24 -5.73 4.18 -26.74
C PRO A 24 -6.25 5.29 -25.84
N LYS A 25 -6.64 4.97 -24.60
CA LYS A 25 -7.21 5.94 -23.64
C LYS A 25 -6.23 7.03 -23.21
N LEU A 26 -4.94 6.72 -23.09
CA LEU A 26 -3.94 7.74 -22.80
C LEU A 26 -3.75 8.70 -23.96
N LYS A 27 -3.77 8.17 -25.19
CA LYS A 27 -3.67 9.01 -26.38
C LYS A 27 -4.87 9.96 -26.48
N GLU A 28 -6.07 9.46 -26.25
CA GLU A 28 -7.29 10.28 -26.17
C GLU A 28 -7.15 11.38 -25.10
N LEU A 29 -6.63 11.02 -23.91
CA LEU A 29 -6.40 11.97 -22.83
C LEU A 29 -5.35 13.02 -23.22
N PHE A 30 -4.25 12.60 -23.85
CA PHE A 30 -3.21 13.52 -24.30
C PHE A 30 -3.75 14.53 -25.31
N GLU A 31 -4.53 14.06 -26.30
CA GLU A 31 -5.19 14.92 -27.30
C GLU A 31 -6.19 15.87 -26.62
N LYS A 32 -7.04 15.39 -25.70
CA LYS A 32 -7.96 16.19 -24.88
C LYS A 32 -7.25 17.29 -24.09
N CYS A 33 -6.06 16.98 -23.59
CA CYS A 33 -5.19 17.94 -22.89
C CYS A 33 -4.36 18.83 -23.84
N LYS A 34 -4.84 19.04 -25.06
CA LYS A 34 -4.16 19.85 -26.09
C LYS A 34 -2.70 19.44 -26.29
N ASN A 35 -2.47 18.15 -26.49
CA ASN A 35 -1.15 17.54 -26.67
C ASN A 35 -0.19 17.85 -25.51
N GLY A 36 -0.71 17.80 -24.27
CA GLY A 36 0.09 18.01 -23.06
C GLY A 36 0.21 19.48 -22.61
N LEU A 37 -0.39 20.42 -23.32
CA LEU A 37 -0.39 21.84 -22.93
C LEU A 37 -1.29 22.12 -21.72
N GLN A 38 -2.25 21.25 -21.46
CA GLN A 38 -3.14 21.34 -20.28
C GLN A 38 -2.97 20.10 -19.40
N LYS A 39 -3.03 20.30 -18.08
CA LYS A 39 -3.01 19.17 -17.13
C LYS A 39 -4.36 18.48 -17.13
N PRO A 40 -4.39 17.12 -17.10
CA PRO A 40 -5.64 16.36 -16.94
C PRO A 40 -6.33 16.71 -15.62
N THR A 41 -7.64 16.67 -15.61
CA THR A 41 -8.43 16.77 -14.38
C THR A 41 -8.35 15.45 -13.59
N ASP A 42 -8.74 15.48 -12.30
CA ASP A 42 -8.82 14.25 -11.51
C ASP A 42 -9.84 13.28 -12.10
N HIS A 43 -10.95 13.81 -12.65
CA HIS A 43 -11.96 13.01 -13.34
C HIS A 43 -11.37 12.28 -14.55
N ASP A 44 -10.57 12.95 -15.37
CA ASP A 44 -9.91 12.33 -16.52
C ASP A 44 -8.98 11.18 -16.10
N LEU A 45 -8.24 11.39 -15.02
CA LEU A 45 -7.35 10.36 -14.46
C LEU A 45 -8.12 9.17 -13.90
N TYR A 46 -9.27 9.38 -13.25
CA TYR A 46 -10.15 8.31 -12.78
C TYR A 46 -10.72 7.50 -13.93
N GLU A 47 -11.15 8.12 -14.99
CA GLU A 47 -11.67 7.43 -16.18
C GLU A 47 -10.58 6.56 -16.85
N VAL A 48 -9.36 7.08 -16.95
CA VAL A 48 -8.22 6.32 -17.47
C VAL A 48 -7.90 5.14 -16.55
N LEU A 49 -7.76 5.37 -15.24
CA LEU A 49 -7.48 4.31 -14.26
C LEU A 49 -8.55 3.21 -14.33
N ARG A 50 -9.81 3.60 -14.29
CA ARG A 50 -10.94 2.68 -14.36
C ARG A 50 -10.91 1.84 -15.63
N SER A 51 -10.68 2.47 -16.78
CA SER A 51 -10.59 1.79 -18.07
C SER A 51 -9.47 0.75 -18.09
N TYR A 52 -8.31 1.05 -17.51
CA TYR A 52 -7.21 0.11 -17.43
C TYR A 52 -7.51 -1.06 -16.51
N LEU A 53 -8.05 -0.80 -15.32
CA LEU A 53 -8.41 -1.85 -14.38
C LEU A 53 -9.41 -2.86 -14.98
N TYR A 54 -10.32 -2.40 -15.84
CA TYR A 54 -11.23 -3.29 -16.57
C TYR A 54 -10.53 -4.13 -17.67
N GLY A 55 -9.39 -3.67 -18.17
CA GLY A 55 -8.64 -4.35 -19.21
C GLY A 55 -7.78 -5.53 -18.75
N PHE A 56 -7.56 -5.67 -17.43
CA PHE A 56 -6.77 -6.78 -16.88
C PHE A 56 -7.64 -7.99 -16.54
N GLN A 57 -7.08 -9.19 -16.67
CA GLN A 57 -7.71 -10.41 -16.15
C GLN A 57 -7.67 -10.43 -14.63
N ASP A 58 -6.51 -10.08 -14.05
CA ASP A 58 -6.31 -9.88 -12.63
C ASP A 58 -5.31 -8.73 -12.42
N VAL A 59 -5.63 -7.84 -11.48
CA VAL A 59 -4.78 -6.73 -11.08
C VAL A 59 -4.78 -6.61 -9.55
N TYR A 60 -3.58 -6.49 -8.99
CA TYR A 60 -3.38 -6.36 -7.55
C TYR A 60 -2.84 -4.97 -7.24
N LEU A 61 -3.61 -4.20 -6.50
CA LEU A 61 -3.22 -2.87 -6.03
C LEU A 61 -2.81 -2.96 -4.56
N PHE A 62 -1.59 -2.54 -4.26
CA PHE A 62 -1.04 -2.50 -2.91
C PHE A 62 -0.87 -1.04 -2.47
N ILE A 63 -1.50 -0.68 -1.37
CA ILE A 63 -1.31 0.60 -0.68
C ILE A 63 -0.68 0.28 0.67
N ASP A 64 0.62 0.55 0.78
CA ASP A 64 1.39 0.24 1.98
C ASP A 64 1.48 1.45 2.90
N ALA A 65 1.47 1.21 4.22
CA ALA A 65 1.63 2.20 5.27
C ALA A 65 0.69 3.42 5.11
N LEU A 66 -0.61 3.17 4.98
CA LEU A 66 -1.61 4.22 4.77
C LEU A 66 -1.59 5.29 5.88
N ASP A 67 -1.26 4.92 7.12
CA ASP A 67 -1.11 5.82 8.28
C ASP A 67 0.02 6.84 8.12
N GLU A 68 1.03 6.57 7.29
CA GLU A 68 2.12 7.50 7.02
C GLU A 68 1.77 8.57 5.97
N CYS A 69 0.61 8.47 5.36
CA CYS A 69 0.16 9.45 4.39
C CYS A 69 -0.14 10.80 5.07
N VAL A 70 0.38 11.90 4.51
CA VAL A 70 0.11 13.26 5.02
C VAL A 70 -1.39 13.60 5.01
N ASN A 71 -2.17 12.98 4.14
CA ASN A 71 -3.60 13.23 3.99
C ASN A 71 -4.35 11.90 3.77
N VAL A 72 -4.44 11.13 4.85
CA VAL A 72 -5.06 9.80 4.90
C VAL A 72 -6.49 9.82 4.35
N GLU A 73 -7.26 10.84 4.70
CA GLU A 73 -8.67 10.97 4.29
C GLU A 73 -8.83 11.00 2.76
N GLU A 74 -7.97 11.74 2.06
CA GLU A 74 -8.01 11.80 0.59
C GLU A 74 -7.67 10.44 -0.05
N VAL A 75 -6.72 9.71 0.53
CA VAL A 75 -6.36 8.37 0.03
C VAL A 75 -7.49 7.38 0.32
N LEU A 76 -8.12 7.45 1.48
CA LEU A 76 -9.31 6.65 1.81
C LEU A 76 -10.47 6.92 0.84
N GLU A 77 -10.69 8.16 0.43
CA GLU A 77 -11.71 8.48 -0.59
C GLU A 77 -11.36 7.87 -1.95
N LEU A 78 -10.08 7.85 -2.35
CA LEU A 78 -9.63 7.15 -3.56
C LEU A 78 -9.86 5.64 -3.45
N VAL A 79 -9.54 5.05 -2.30
CA VAL A 79 -9.79 3.62 -2.02
C VAL A 79 -11.28 3.29 -2.12
N LYS A 80 -12.15 4.12 -1.53
CA LYS A 80 -13.61 4.00 -1.64
C LYS A 80 -14.08 4.05 -3.09
N LEU A 81 -13.54 4.98 -3.85
CA LEU A 81 -13.89 5.15 -5.26
C LEU A 81 -13.52 3.90 -6.07
N ILE A 82 -12.29 3.40 -5.94
CA ILE A 82 -11.80 2.19 -6.63
C ILE A 82 -12.66 0.98 -6.25
N ASN A 83 -12.91 0.78 -4.96
CA ASN A 83 -13.76 -0.31 -4.47
C ASN A 83 -15.20 -0.19 -4.99
N GLY A 84 -15.72 1.05 -5.09
CA GLY A 84 -17.05 1.34 -5.61
C GLY A 84 -17.25 0.98 -7.08
N TRP A 85 -16.20 0.88 -7.87
CA TRP A 85 -16.28 0.43 -9.26
C TRP A 85 -16.63 -1.06 -9.40
N ARG A 86 -16.46 -1.84 -8.32
CA ARG A 86 -16.80 -3.27 -8.26
C ARG A 86 -16.20 -4.10 -9.39
N ILE A 87 -14.95 -3.81 -9.74
CA ILE A 87 -14.19 -4.54 -10.76
C ILE A 87 -13.74 -5.86 -10.16
N ARG A 88 -14.29 -6.97 -10.64
CA ARG A 88 -14.05 -8.31 -10.06
C ARG A 88 -12.59 -8.75 -10.13
N SER A 89 -11.89 -8.33 -11.17
CA SER A 89 -10.48 -8.63 -11.39
C SER A 89 -9.53 -7.70 -10.62
N CYS A 90 -10.04 -6.72 -9.87
CA CYS A 90 -9.23 -5.80 -9.09
C CYS A 90 -9.20 -6.23 -7.62
N HIS A 91 -8.02 -6.60 -7.16
CA HIS A 91 -7.75 -6.99 -5.78
C HIS A 91 -7.00 -5.87 -5.09
N LEU A 92 -7.55 -5.38 -3.99
CA LEU A 92 -6.98 -4.26 -3.25
C LEU A 92 -6.49 -4.75 -1.88
N LEU A 93 -5.22 -4.52 -1.59
CA LEU A 93 -4.59 -4.74 -0.29
C LEU A 93 -4.14 -3.39 0.26
N VAL A 94 -4.51 -3.11 1.50
CA VAL A 94 -4.09 -1.90 2.21
C VAL A 94 -3.45 -2.32 3.52
N THR A 95 -2.25 -1.82 3.80
CA THR A 95 -1.61 -1.96 5.11
C THR A 95 -1.66 -0.63 5.86
N SER A 96 -1.79 -0.70 7.17
CA SER A 96 -1.80 0.48 8.05
C SER A 96 -1.63 0.06 9.50
N ARG A 97 -1.16 0.96 10.34
CA ARG A 97 -1.31 0.82 11.79
C ARG A 97 -2.79 0.92 12.18
N LYS A 98 -3.13 0.35 13.35
CA LYS A 98 -4.50 0.37 13.88
C LYS A 98 -4.87 1.76 14.42
N GLU A 99 -5.15 2.69 13.53
CA GLU A 99 -5.73 3.99 13.87
C GLU A 99 -7.25 3.96 13.68
N LEU A 100 -8.01 4.38 14.69
CA LEU A 100 -9.47 4.30 14.68
C LEU A 100 -10.14 4.87 13.42
N PRO A 101 -9.75 6.07 12.90
CA PRO A 101 -10.35 6.61 11.69
C PRO A 101 -10.12 5.73 10.46
N ILE A 102 -8.92 5.16 10.32
CA ILE A 102 -8.54 4.29 9.21
C ILE A 102 -9.30 2.96 9.30
N VAL A 103 -9.24 2.32 10.48
CA VAL A 103 -9.92 1.05 10.73
C VAL A 103 -11.42 1.15 10.45
N ASN A 104 -12.09 2.19 10.95
CA ASN A 104 -13.53 2.38 10.74
C ASN A 104 -13.86 2.59 9.25
N SER A 105 -13.03 3.31 8.51
CA SER A 105 -13.23 3.53 7.09
C SER A 105 -13.00 2.25 6.27
N LEU A 106 -11.94 1.50 6.58
CA LEU A 106 -11.58 0.29 5.83
C LEU A 106 -12.55 -0.87 6.11
N ARG A 107 -13.04 -1.04 7.35
CA ARG A 107 -14.04 -2.09 7.69
C ARG A 107 -15.32 -2.00 6.88
N GLN A 108 -15.72 -0.78 6.51
CA GLN A 108 -16.90 -0.57 5.65
C GLN A 108 -16.66 -0.96 4.20
N LEU A 109 -15.41 -1.00 3.77
CA LEU A 109 -15.01 -1.19 2.38
C LEU A 109 -14.51 -2.61 2.10
N MET A 110 -13.84 -3.21 3.06
CA MET A 110 -13.09 -4.45 2.92
C MET A 110 -13.62 -5.51 3.89
N PRO A 111 -14.04 -6.67 3.39
CA PRO A 111 -14.63 -7.72 4.24
C PRO A 111 -13.58 -8.52 5.02
N VAL A 112 -12.29 -8.42 4.66
CA VAL A 112 -11.22 -9.22 5.25
C VAL A 112 -10.21 -8.29 5.92
N GLU A 113 -10.00 -8.51 7.21
CA GLU A 113 -8.97 -7.85 8.01
C GLU A 113 -7.99 -8.93 8.52
N VAL A 114 -6.69 -8.72 8.31
CA VAL A 114 -5.63 -9.57 8.84
C VAL A 114 -4.87 -8.79 9.90
N ASP A 115 -4.90 -9.27 11.13
CA ASP A 115 -4.18 -8.67 12.24
C ASP A 115 -2.77 -9.25 12.34
N LEU A 116 -1.76 -8.40 12.10
CA LEU A 116 -0.35 -8.78 12.19
C LEU A 116 0.22 -8.64 13.62
N THR A 117 -0.59 -8.22 14.60
CA THR A 117 -0.19 -8.11 16.02
C THR A 117 -0.46 -9.39 16.82
N SER A 118 -0.61 -10.51 16.14
CA SER A 118 -0.88 -11.81 16.77
C SER A 118 0.36 -12.40 17.44
N THR A 119 0.14 -13.24 18.46
CA THR A 119 1.21 -14.00 19.14
C THR A 119 2.03 -14.86 18.17
N GLN A 120 1.44 -15.32 17.08
CA GLN A 120 2.13 -16.09 16.03
C GLN A 120 3.16 -15.25 15.30
N VAL A 121 2.87 -13.98 15.01
CA VAL A 121 3.83 -13.05 14.39
C VAL A 121 4.99 -12.77 15.36
N ASP A 122 4.70 -12.59 16.66
CA ASP A 122 5.75 -12.42 17.67
C ASP A 122 6.69 -13.64 17.74
N GLU A 123 6.16 -14.86 17.65
CA GLU A 123 6.94 -16.08 17.58
C GLU A 123 7.83 -16.17 16.34
N ASP A 124 7.30 -15.78 15.18
CA ASP A 124 8.05 -15.78 13.92
C ASP A 124 9.14 -14.70 13.91
N ILE A 125 8.87 -13.53 14.47
CA ILE A 125 9.87 -12.48 14.71
C ILE A 125 10.97 -13.02 15.63
N ALA A 126 10.61 -13.70 16.73
CA ALA A 126 11.59 -14.29 17.65
C ALA A 126 12.49 -15.31 16.96
N LYS A 127 11.94 -16.20 16.13
CA LYS A 127 12.69 -17.16 15.32
C LYS A 127 13.63 -16.48 14.33
N TYR A 128 13.14 -15.43 13.65
CA TYR A 128 13.95 -14.64 12.73
C TYR A 128 15.13 -13.98 13.43
N ILE A 129 14.89 -13.33 14.59
CA ILE A 129 15.95 -12.72 15.40
C ILE A 129 16.99 -13.77 15.83
N ASP A 130 16.55 -14.94 16.31
CA ASP A 130 17.45 -16.04 16.65
C ASP A 130 18.28 -16.46 15.44
N HIS A 131 17.62 -16.69 14.31
CA HIS A 131 18.34 -17.06 13.09
C HIS A 131 19.40 -16.02 12.73
N MET A 132 19.09 -14.74 12.73
CA MET A 132 20.03 -13.66 12.42
C MET A 132 21.19 -13.56 13.41
N LEU A 133 20.91 -13.69 14.72
CA LEU A 133 21.94 -13.62 15.78
C LEU A 133 22.91 -14.80 15.76
N PHE A 134 22.49 -15.97 15.26
CA PHE A 134 23.31 -17.19 15.27
C PHE A 134 23.87 -17.55 13.88
N SER A 135 23.30 -17.06 12.79
CA SER A 135 23.78 -17.35 11.42
C SER A 135 24.70 -16.27 10.85
N ALA A 136 24.60 -15.02 11.31
CA ALA A 136 25.44 -13.94 10.83
C ALA A 136 26.88 -14.10 11.33
N THR A 137 27.82 -14.27 10.40
CA THR A 137 29.26 -14.45 10.69
C THR A 137 29.83 -13.33 11.55
N GLU A 138 29.36 -12.11 11.36
CA GLU A 138 29.77 -10.90 12.10
C GLU A 138 29.36 -10.95 13.58
N LEU A 139 28.27 -11.65 13.89
CA LEU A 139 27.74 -11.77 15.25
C LEU A 139 28.20 -13.04 15.96
N ASN A 140 28.89 -13.96 15.27
CA ASN A 140 29.31 -15.23 15.85
C ASN A 140 30.28 -15.07 17.03
N THR A 141 31.07 -14.01 17.03
CA THR A 141 32.05 -13.72 18.11
C THR A 141 31.42 -13.05 19.34
N TRP A 142 30.13 -12.68 19.27
CA TRP A 142 29.47 -11.98 20.36
C TRP A 142 29.09 -12.93 21.49
N ASN A 143 29.23 -12.43 22.72
CA ASN A 143 28.89 -13.17 23.94
C ASN A 143 27.39 -13.58 23.92
N PRO A 144 27.05 -14.82 24.30
CA PRO A 144 25.67 -15.29 24.40
C PRO A 144 24.76 -14.38 25.22
N ASN A 145 25.26 -13.79 26.32
CA ASN A 145 24.50 -12.83 27.12
C ASN A 145 24.15 -11.55 26.35
N ALA A 146 25.07 -11.04 25.54
CA ALA A 146 24.82 -9.90 24.68
C ALA A 146 23.75 -10.21 23.61
N LYS A 147 23.82 -11.39 22.99
CA LYS A 147 22.78 -11.85 22.03
C LYS A 147 21.42 -11.97 22.71
N GLY A 148 21.36 -12.50 23.93
CA GLY A 148 20.11 -12.58 24.71
C GLY A 148 19.52 -11.20 25.02
N LEU A 149 20.35 -10.23 25.41
CA LEU A 149 19.91 -8.86 25.67
C LEU A 149 19.37 -8.17 24.41
N ILE A 150 20.06 -8.36 23.25
CA ILE A 150 19.61 -7.84 21.96
C ILE A 150 18.25 -8.42 21.61
N LYS A 151 18.07 -9.74 21.72
CA LYS A 151 16.79 -10.39 21.45
C LYS A 151 15.67 -9.82 22.32
N LEU A 152 15.87 -9.74 23.61
CA LEU A 152 14.87 -9.17 24.55
C LEU A 152 14.50 -7.74 24.17
N THR A 153 15.51 -6.89 23.91
CA THR A 153 15.28 -5.48 23.56
C THR A 153 14.53 -5.34 22.23
N LEU A 154 14.85 -6.14 21.22
CA LEU A 154 14.16 -6.11 19.94
C LEU A 154 12.72 -6.59 20.07
N MET A 155 12.48 -7.67 20.86
CA MET A 155 11.13 -8.17 21.10
C MET A 155 10.26 -7.18 21.89
N GLU A 156 10.83 -6.47 22.86
CA GLU A 156 10.10 -5.45 23.62
C GLU A 156 9.74 -4.22 22.76
N LYS A 157 10.70 -3.73 21.98
CA LYS A 157 10.51 -2.54 21.11
C LYS A 157 9.74 -2.83 19.84
N GLY A 158 9.73 -4.08 19.38
CA GLY A 158 8.97 -4.50 18.21
C GLY A 158 7.47 -4.65 18.44
N LYS A 159 7.02 -4.70 19.69
CA LYS A 159 5.59 -4.78 20.01
C LYS A 159 4.88 -3.50 19.61
N GLY A 160 4.05 -3.61 18.57
CA GLY A 160 3.20 -2.50 18.10
C GLY A 160 3.76 -1.70 16.92
N MET A 161 4.80 -2.20 16.25
CA MET A 161 5.14 -1.71 14.90
C MET A 161 4.35 -2.44 13.82
#